data_8d73e42d3a9d4e576bc2b3bdb3ed3cf4
#
_entry.id   8d73e42d3a9d4e576bc2b3bdb3ed3cf4
#
_cell.length_a   1.000
_cell.length_b   1.000
_cell.length_c   1.000
_cell.angle_alpha   90.00
_cell.angle_beta   90.00
_cell.angle_gamma   90.00
#
_symmetry.space_group_name_H-M   'P 1'
#
loop_
_entity.id
_entity.type
_entity.pdbx_description
1 polymer ?
#
loop_
_entity_poly.entity_id
_entity_poly.type
_entity_poly.pdbx_seq_one_letter_code
_entity_poly.pdbx_strand_id
1 'polypeptide(L)'
;PPITRRPGADHYIIRNGGNTRLAILRELWSETRDERFFRIACQFRPWPERGEIVSLTGHLAENELHGGLSFIERALGVQKARELYEEETGKPLSQSELARRLKADGYPVPQPHISRMQEAIQYLLPAIPTVLYAGLGRHQVEQLTSLRRAADRVWSARNRQAHSHLDFPTLFQDVLALFDSAAGGFSVQRVQDELVGQMADLLDMEYDTLLFEITDSDRRWQVLSSEPAGEPESPPAPAPSLSSPSTASRT
;
A
#
# COMPACT_ATOMS: atom_id res chain seq x y z
N PRO A 1 -3.49 -15.81 27.03
CA PRO A 1 -2.92 -14.96 25.99
C PRO A 1 -1.78 -14.08 26.54
N PRO A 2 -0.80 -13.68 25.70
CA PRO A 2 0.18 -12.70 26.12
C PRO A 2 -0.46 -11.31 26.16
N ILE A 3 -0.22 -10.60 27.27
CA ILE A 3 -0.69 -9.23 27.47
C ILE A 3 0.49 -8.31 27.73
N THR A 4 0.30 -7.04 27.40
CA THR A 4 1.28 -5.99 27.66
C THR A 4 0.56 -4.72 28.09
N ARG A 5 1.29 -3.74 28.62
CA ARG A 5 0.75 -2.44 28.98
C ARG A 5 1.64 -1.34 28.45
N ARG A 6 1.04 -0.41 27.72
CA ARG A 6 1.76 0.79 27.24
C ARG A 6 2.19 1.63 28.43
N PRO A 7 3.34 2.31 28.35
CA PRO A 7 3.74 3.27 29.37
C PRO A 7 2.64 4.32 29.58
N GLY A 8 2.28 4.56 30.83
CA GLY A 8 1.23 5.52 31.21
C GLY A 8 -0.22 5.06 31.00
N ALA A 9 -0.47 3.90 30.39
CA ALA A 9 -1.81 3.36 30.26
C ALA A 9 -2.26 2.65 31.56
N ASP A 10 -3.55 2.72 31.88
CA ASP A 10 -4.19 2.05 33.02
C ASP A 10 -4.74 0.66 32.67
N HIS A 11 -4.76 0.29 31.40
CA HIS A 11 -5.30 -0.96 30.88
C HIS A 11 -4.24 -1.82 30.17
N TYR A 12 -4.51 -3.11 30.10
CA TYR A 12 -3.70 -4.07 29.36
C TYR A 12 -4.28 -4.31 27.98
N ILE A 13 -3.39 -4.54 27.02
CA ILE A 13 -3.75 -4.93 25.65
C ILE A 13 -3.28 -6.35 25.37
N ILE A 14 -4.08 -7.11 24.62
CA ILE A 14 -3.68 -8.43 24.14
C ILE A 14 -2.73 -8.23 22.95
N ARG A 15 -1.61 -8.91 23.02
CA ARG A 15 -0.60 -8.88 21.96
C ARG A 15 -0.74 -10.14 21.10
N ASN A 16 -0.93 -9.98 19.79
CA ASN A 16 -1.01 -11.06 18.80
C ASN A 16 -2.09 -12.10 19.08
N GLY A 17 -3.30 -11.86 18.57
CA GLY A 17 -4.43 -12.77 18.65
C GLY A 17 -5.09 -12.89 20.03
N GLY A 18 -6.34 -13.33 20.03
CA GLY A 18 -7.11 -13.52 21.27
C GLY A 18 -8.25 -12.52 21.50
N ASN A 19 -8.40 -11.51 20.64
CA ASN A 19 -9.52 -10.55 20.72
C ASN A 19 -10.88 -11.27 20.56
N THR A 20 -10.98 -12.22 19.63
CA THR A 20 -12.18 -13.05 19.45
C THR A 20 -12.50 -13.85 20.74
N ARG A 21 -11.47 -14.47 21.34
CA ARG A 21 -11.65 -15.19 22.61
C ARG A 21 -12.12 -14.26 23.72
N LEU A 22 -11.55 -13.05 23.81
CA LEU A 22 -11.95 -12.06 24.79
C LEU A 22 -13.40 -11.62 24.57
N ALA A 23 -13.81 -11.41 23.32
CA ALA A 23 -15.20 -11.08 22.98
C ALA A 23 -16.16 -12.18 23.40
N ILE A 24 -15.88 -13.44 23.06
CA ILE A 24 -16.69 -14.60 23.47
C ILE A 24 -16.78 -14.72 24.99
N LEU A 25 -15.66 -14.58 25.71
CA LEU A 25 -15.67 -14.67 27.16
C LEU A 25 -16.45 -13.53 27.83
N ARG A 26 -16.40 -12.32 27.25
CA ARG A 26 -17.21 -11.18 27.69
C ARG A 26 -18.70 -11.43 27.49
N GLU A 27 -19.08 -11.99 26.36
CA GLU A 27 -20.47 -12.36 26.05
C GLU A 27 -20.96 -13.43 27.03
N LEU A 28 -20.24 -14.55 27.19
CA LEU A 28 -20.57 -15.62 28.14
C LEU A 28 -20.69 -15.10 29.58
N TRP A 29 -19.79 -14.21 30.00
CA TRP A 29 -19.92 -13.61 31.35
C TRP A 29 -21.14 -12.69 31.44
N SER A 30 -21.48 -11.95 30.41
CA SER A 30 -22.66 -11.08 30.41
C SER A 30 -23.96 -11.88 30.55
N GLU A 31 -24.03 -13.05 29.94
CA GLU A 31 -25.18 -13.95 29.92
C GLU A 31 -25.28 -14.78 31.22
N THR A 32 -24.18 -15.38 31.64
CA THR A 32 -24.18 -16.40 32.71
C THR A 32 -23.79 -15.86 34.07
N ARG A 33 -23.05 -14.73 34.15
CA ARG A 33 -22.40 -14.20 35.34
C ARG A 33 -21.49 -15.21 36.07
N ASP A 34 -21.01 -16.23 35.34
CA ASP A 34 -20.12 -17.25 35.89
C ASP A 34 -18.68 -16.72 35.96
N GLU A 35 -18.10 -16.71 37.16
CA GLU A 35 -16.75 -16.24 37.47
C GLU A 35 -15.66 -16.89 36.61
N ARG A 36 -15.89 -18.08 36.05
CA ARG A 36 -14.95 -18.75 35.11
C ARG A 36 -14.71 -17.93 33.85
N PHE A 37 -15.66 -17.11 33.41
CA PHE A 37 -15.55 -16.28 32.21
C PHE A 37 -15.06 -14.86 32.53
N PHE A 38 -15.05 -14.46 33.80
CA PHE A 38 -14.60 -13.13 34.24
C PHE A 38 -13.08 -13.02 34.35
N ARG A 39 -12.41 -14.10 34.77
CA ARG A 39 -10.96 -14.10 34.99
C ARG A 39 -10.24 -14.97 34.00
N ILE A 40 -9.24 -14.39 33.31
CA ILE A 40 -8.44 -15.08 32.33
C ILE A 40 -6.99 -15.09 32.78
N ALA A 41 -6.35 -16.27 32.77
CA ALA A 41 -4.93 -16.37 33.03
C ALA A 41 -4.17 -15.79 31.83
N CYS A 42 -3.32 -14.80 32.07
CA CYS A 42 -2.56 -14.08 31.06
C CYS A 42 -1.07 -14.12 31.39
N GLN A 43 -0.23 -14.14 30.36
CA GLN A 43 1.20 -13.96 30.49
C GLN A 43 1.55 -12.49 30.25
N PHE A 44 1.99 -11.79 31.29
CA PHE A 44 2.46 -10.42 31.14
C PHE A 44 3.82 -10.38 30.43
N ARG A 45 3.96 -9.48 29.46
CA ARG A 45 5.22 -9.15 28.81
C ARG A 45 5.43 -7.63 28.87
N PRO A 46 6.61 -7.15 29.27
CA PRO A 46 6.90 -5.71 29.28
C PRO A 46 6.71 -5.10 27.89
N TRP A 47 6.32 -3.83 27.85
CA TRP A 47 6.28 -3.05 26.61
C TRP A 47 7.70 -2.87 26.09
N PRO A 48 8.02 -3.29 24.86
CA PRO A 48 9.35 -3.08 24.32
C PRO A 48 9.59 -1.59 23.99
N GLU A 49 10.86 -1.19 23.91
CA GLU A 49 11.24 0.19 23.59
C GLU A 49 10.61 0.69 22.27
N ARG A 50 10.57 -0.15 21.23
CA ARG A 50 9.90 0.10 19.94
C ARG A 50 8.50 -0.51 19.88
N GLY A 51 7.78 -0.52 20.99
CA GLY A 51 6.55 -1.29 21.15
C GLY A 51 5.42 -0.92 20.18
N GLU A 52 5.29 0.36 19.84
CA GLU A 52 4.29 0.82 18.86
C GLU A 52 4.56 0.27 17.46
N ILE A 53 5.80 0.36 17.00
CA ILE A 53 6.23 -0.14 15.67
C ILE A 53 6.06 -1.67 15.60
N VAL A 54 6.59 -2.38 16.61
CA VAL A 54 6.52 -3.85 16.67
C VAL A 54 5.07 -4.34 16.76
N SER A 55 4.22 -3.63 17.49
CA SER A 55 2.79 -3.97 17.58
C SER A 55 2.08 -3.74 16.25
N LEU A 56 2.35 -2.61 15.59
CA LEU A 56 1.72 -2.25 14.32
C LEU A 56 2.15 -3.20 13.20
N THR A 57 3.46 -3.44 13.03
CA THR A 57 3.97 -4.33 11.97
C THR A 57 3.53 -5.78 12.19
N GLY A 58 3.51 -6.24 13.44
CA GLY A 58 2.98 -7.55 13.79
C GLY A 58 1.48 -7.69 13.47
N HIS A 59 0.68 -6.67 13.78
CA HIS A 59 -0.75 -6.64 13.45
C HIS A 59 -0.99 -6.65 11.92
N LEU A 60 -0.22 -5.86 11.16
CA LEU A 60 -0.31 -5.85 9.70
C LEU A 60 0.05 -7.20 9.10
N ALA A 61 1.12 -7.83 9.56
CA ALA A 61 1.55 -9.15 9.09
C ALA A 61 0.53 -10.24 9.42
N GLU A 62 -0.04 -10.26 10.62
CA GLU A 62 -1.06 -11.22 11.04
C GLU A 62 -2.33 -11.08 10.19
N ASN A 63 -2.81 -9.86 9.97
CA ASN A 63 -4.00 -9.62 9.17
C ASN A 63 -3.79 -9.90 7.67
N GLU A 64 -2.58 -9.74 7.15
CA GLU A 64 -2.28 -10.11 5.76
C GLU A 64 -2.37 -11.63 5.55
N LEU A 65 -1.94 -12.42 6.52
CA LEU A 65 -2.05 -13.89 6.50
C LEU A 65 -3.52 -14.35 6.56
N HIS A 66 -4.39 -13.60 7.21
CA HIS A 66 -5.80 -13.94 7.39
C HIS A 66 -6.74 -13.23 6.42
N GLY A 67 -6.24 -12.38 5.52
CA GLY A 67 -7.05 -11.64 4.54
C GLY A 67 -8.00 -10.61 5.16
N GLY A 68 -7.76 -10.17 6.40
CA GLY A 68 -8.66 -9.34 7.19
C GLY A 68 -8.63 -7.84 6.93
N LEU A 69 -7.68 -7.33 6.12
CA LEU A 69 -7.56 -5.91 5.81
C LEU A 69 -7.84 -5.62 4.33
N SER A 70 -8.63 -4.59 4.06
CA SER A 70 -8.77 -4.01 2.73
C SER A 70 -7.45 -3.36 2.28
N PHE A 71 -7.34 -3.05 0.98
CA PHE A 71 -6.16 -2.36 0.44
C PHE A 71 -5.90 -1.03 1.17
N ILE A 72 -6.94 -0.24 1.41
CA ILE A 72 -6.79 1.09 2.03
C ILE A 72 -6.41 0.98 3.51
N GLU A 73 -6.94 0.02 4.25
CA GLU A 73 -6.55 -0.19 5.66
C GLU A 73 -5.08 -0.58 5.78
N ARG A 74 -4.57 -1.43 4.86
CA ARG A 74 -3.12 -1.73 4.77
C ARG A 74 -2.30 -0.49 4.43
N ALA A 75 -2.77 0.32 3.48
CA ALA A 75 -2.10 1.55 3.09
C ALA A 75 -1.98 2.53 4.27
N LEU A 76 -3.06 2.72 5.02
CA LEU A 76 -3.07 3.54 6.23
C LEU A 76 -2.17 2.98 7.33
N GLY A 77 -2.13 1.66 7.49
CA GLY A 77 -1.20 0.99 8.41
C GLY A 77 0.27 1.23 8.04
N VAL A 78 0.62 1.15 6.75
CA VAL A 78 1.98 1.46 6.25
C VAL A 78 2.32 2.95 6.43
N GLN A 79 1.36 3.84 6.19
CA GLN A 79 1.52 5.26 6.45
C GLN A 79 1.78 5.53 7.94
N LYS A 80 1.04 4.90 8.83
CA LYS A 80 1.26 5.02 10.28
C LYS A 80 2.61 4.46 10.73
N ALA A 81 3.07 3.35 10.13
CA ALA A 81 4.41 2.84 10.37
C ALA A 81 5.49 3.84 9.94
N ARG A 82 5.30 4.52 8.79
CA ARG A 82 6.19 5.59 8.33
C ARG A 82 6.31 6.72 9.35
N GLU A 83 5.18 7.22 9.86
CA GLU A 83 5.17 8.28 10.88
C GLU A 83 5.95 7.88 12.13
N LEU A 84 5.75 6.66 12.62
CA LEU A 84 6.47 6.14 13.79
C LEU A 84 7.98 6.01 13.55
N TYR A 85 8.39 5.58 12.35
CA TYR A 85 9.82 5.54 11.99
C TYR A 85 10.43 6.93 11.84
N GLU A 86 9.67 7.89 11.29
CA GLU A 86 10.12 9.28 11.16
C GLU A 86 10.24 9.95 12.52
N GLU A 87 9.31 9.65 13.45
CA GLU A 87 9.40 10.07 14.85
C GLU A 87 10.63 9.47 15.55
N GLU A 88 10.90 8.18 15.38
CA GLU A 88 12.07 7.48 15.93
C GLU A 88 13.41 8.09 15.42
N THR A 89 13.45 8.48 14.14
CA THR A 89 14.70 8.95 13.52
C THR A 89 14.87 10.46 13.51
N GLY A 90 13.79 11.21 13.74
CA GLY A 90 13.74 12.66 13.61
C GLY A 90 13.92 13.16 12.18
N LYS A 91 13.72 12.30 11.16
CA LYS A 91 13.94 12.62 9.74
C LYS A 91 12.89 11.98 8.85
N PRO A 92 12.51 12.66 7.74
CA PRO A 92 11.62 12.06 6.75
C PRO A 92 12.28 10.86 6.09
N LEU A 93 11.48 9.82 5.80
CA LEU A 93 11.95 8.59 5.19
C LEU A 93 11.64 8.55 3.69
N SER A 94 12.61 8.10 2.90
CA SER A 94 12.37 7.70 1.52
C SER A 94 11.52 6.41 1.46
N GLN A 95 10.84 6.17 0.34
CA GLN A 95 10.06 4.93 0.14
C GLN A 95 10.92 3.67 0.23
N SER A 96 12.16 3.72 -0.28
CA SER A 96 13.11 2.60 -0.23
C SER A 96 13.53 2.30 1.21
N GLU A 97 13.80 3.34 2.00
CA GLU A 97 14.15 3.18 3.41
C GLU A 97 12.97 2.65 4.23
N LEU A 98 11.74 3.13 3.94
CA LEU A 98 10.53 2.60 4.55
C LEU A 98 10.35 1.10 4.24
N ALA A 99 10.52 0.69 2.97
CA ALA A 99 10.46 -0.71 2.57
C ALA A 99 11.48 -1.58 3.31
N ARG A 100 12.71 -1.07 3.45
CA ARG A 100 13.81 -1.73 4.18
C ARG A 100 13.46 -1.93 5.66
N ARG A 101 12.92 -0.91 6.34
CA ARG A 101 12.53 -0.95 7.76
C ARG A 101 11.34 -1.88 8.01
N LEU A 102 10.30 -1.77 7.20
CA LEU A 102 9.15 -2.67 7.27
C LEU A 102 9.58 -4.14 7.13
N LYS A 103 10.49 -4.44 6.18
CA LYS A 103 11.04 -5.78 6.01
C LYS A 103 11.84 -6.24 7.24
N ALA A 104 12.65 -5.37 7.83
CA ALA A 104 13.43 -5.68 9.04
C ALA A 104 12.54 -5.96 10.25
N ASP A 105 11.39 -5.29 10.37
CA ASP A 105 10.41 -5.50 11.44
C ASP A 105 9.34 -6.57 11.10
N GLY A 106 9.58 -7.40 10.05
CA GLY A 106 8.77 -8.58 9.75
C GLY A 106 7.54 -8.34 8.87
N TYR A 107 7.40 -7.15 8.29
CA TYR A 107 6.32 -6.82 7.35
C TYR A 107 6.89 -6.34 6.00
N PRO A 108 7.32 -7.25 5.10
CA PRO A 108 7.94 -6.87 3.84
C PRO A 108 6.92 -6.30 2.85
N VAL A 109 7.06 -5.01 2.52
CA VAL A 109 6.27 -4.33 1.48
C VAL A 109 7.22 -3.80 0.42
N PRO A 110 7.11 -4.22 -0.85
CA PRO A 110 7.93 -3.69 -1.94
C PRO A 110 7.70 -2.20 -2.16
N GLN A 111 8.76 -1.46 -2.49
CA GLN A 111 8.70 -0.01 -2.71
C GLN A 111 7.65 0.42 -3.74
N PRO A 112 7.43 -0.28 -4.88
CA PRO A 112 6.35 0.09 -5.81
C PRO A 112 4.95 -0.02 -5.19
N HIS A 113 4.73 -0.93 -4.23
CA HIS A 113 3.46 -1.02 -3.51
C HIS A 113 3.27 0.15 -2.54
N ILE A 114 4.33 0.57 -1.86
CA ILE A 114 4.31 1.75 -0.98
C ILE A 114 3.92 3.00 -1.78
N SER A 115 4.49 3.18 -2.98
CA SER A 115 4.14 4.30 -3.87
C SER A 115 2.64 4.31 -4.20
N ARG A 116 2.08 3.16 -4.60
CA ARG A 116 0.64 3.05 -4.91
C ARG A 116 -0.25 3.27 -3.70
N MET A 117 0.17 2.78 -2.53
CA MET A 117 -0.54 3.00 -1.27
C MET A 117 -0.59 4.50 -0.93
N GLN A 118 0.50 5.22 -1.11
CA GLN A 118 0.56 6.67 -0.90
C GLN A 118 -0.33 7.43 -1.87
N GLU A 119 -0.31 7.08 -3.16
CA GLU A 119 -1.21 7.68 -4.16
C GLU A 119 -2.69 7.41 -3.85
N ALA A 120 -3.02 6.20 -3.39
CA ALA A 120 -4.40 5.90 -3.00
C ALA A 120 -4.86 6.72 -1.79
N ILE A 121 -4.01 6.89 -0.78
CA ILE A 121 -4.31 7.74 0.38
C ILE A 121 -4.48 9.21 -0.05
N GLN A 122 -3.60 9.70 -0.92
CA GLN A 122 -3.56 11.10 -1.30
C GLN A 122 -4.69 11.50 -2.26
N TYR A 123 -5.02 10.65 -3.24
CA TYR A 123 -5.89 11.03 -4.35
C TYR A 123 -7.22 10.29 -4.39
N LEU A 124 -7.27 9.04 -3.91
CA LEU A 124 -8.50 8.24 -3.97
C LEU A 124 -9.30 8.30 -2.66
N LEU A 125 -8.63 8.20 -1.52
CA LEU A 125 -9.31 8.16 -0.21
C LEU A 125 -10.18 9.40 0.06
N PRO A 126 -9.79 10.63 -0.29
CA PRO A 126 -10.65 11.79 -0.10
C PRO A 126 -11.94 11.78 -0.94
N ALA A 127 -11.92 11.11 -2.10
CA ALA A 127 -13.00 11.12 -3.06
C ALA A 127 -13.91 9.88 -2.98
N ILE A 128 -13.35 8.68 -2.75
CA ILE A 128 -14.10 7.41 -2.74
C ILE A 128 -13.86 6.58 -1.47
N PRO A 129 -14.00 7.14 -0.26
CA PRO A 129 -13.77 6.40 0.98
C PRO A 129 -14.69 5.18 1.11
N THR A 130 -15.97 5.30 0.76
CA THR A 130 -16.96 4.23 0.90
C THR A 130 -16.55 3.00 0.08
N VAL A 131 -16.19 3.20 -1.16
CA VAL A 131 -15.78 2.13 -2.08
C VAL A 131 -14.45 1.48 -1.64
N LEU A 132 -13.50 2.29 -1.19
CA LEU A 132 -12.20 1.80 -0.71
C LEU A 132 -12.34 0.92 0.53
N TYR A 133 -13.13 1.35 1.51
CA TYR A 133 -13.39 0.56 2.73
C TYR A 133 -14.29 -0.64 2.48
N ALA A 134 -15.15 -0.59 1.45
CA ALA A 134 -15.93 -1.75 1.00
C ALA A 134 -15.07 -2.83 0.34
N GLY A 135 -13.76 -2.58 0.13
CA GLY A 135 -12.80 -3.57 -0.34
C GLY A 135 -12.43 -3.44 -1.82
N LEU A 136 -12.38 -2.22 -2.35
CA LEU A 136 -11.85 -2.00 -3.71
C LEU A 136 -10.51 -2.70 -3.88
N GLY A 137 -10.43 -3.58 -4.89
CA GLY A 137 -9.29 -4.46 -5.11
C GLY A 137 -8.04 -3.70 -5.57
N ARG A 138 -6.88 -4.29 -5.29
CA ARG A 138 -5.57 -3.73 -5.68
C ARG A 138 -5.51 -3.38 -7.16
N HIS A 139 -6.01 -4.25 -8.04
CA HIS A 139 -5.99 -4.04 -9.48
C HIS A 139 -6.77 -2.78 -9.90
N GLN A 140 -7.95 -2.57 -9.31
CA GLN A 140 -8.76 -1.37 -9.58
C GLN A 140 -8.08 -0.10 -9.08
N VAL A 141 -7.41 -0.14 -7.91
CA VAL A 141 -6.59 0.97 -7.40
C VAL A 141 -5.42 1.27 -8.36
N GLU A 142 -4.74 0.24 -8.88
CA GLU A 142 -3.66 0.39 -9.86
C GLU A 142 -4.17 1.04 -11.16
N GLN A 143 -5.33 0.62 -11.65
CA GLN A 143 -5.95 1.22 -12.84
C GLN A 143 -6.30 2.70 -12.61
N LEU A 144 -6.92 3.04 -11.46
CA LEU A 144 -7.26 4.43 -11.14
C LEU A 144 -6.03 5.34 -11.00
N THR A 145 -4.99 4.86 -10.33
CA THR A 145 -3.75 5.63 -10.17
C THR A 145 -2.99 5.78 -11.51
N SER A 146 -3.06 4.78 -12.39
CA SER A 146 -2.51 4.86 -13.75
C SER A 146 -3.28 5.86 -14.60
N LEU A 147 -4.61 5.75 -14.61
CA LEU A 147 -5.51 6.69 -15.29
C LEU A 147 -5.25 8.13 -14.84
N ARG A 148 -5.20 8.37 -13.51
CA ARG A 148 -4.91 9.70 -12.96
C ARG A 148 -3.59 10.27 -13.51
N ARG A 149 -2.51 9.49 -13.45
CA ARG A 149 -1.19 9.92 -13.93
C ARG A 149 -1.16 10.21 -15.42
N ALA A 150 -1.83 9.38 -16.22
CA ALA A 150 -1.91 9.58 -17.66
C ALA A 150 -2.72 10.82 -18.02
N ALA A 151 -3.90 10.98 -17.41
CA ALA A 151 -4.76 12.11 -17.61
C ALA A 151 -4.13 13.43 -17.13
N ASP A 152 -3.42 13.44 -16.00
CA ASP A 152 -2.70 14.60 -15.48
C ASP A 152 -1.60 15.10 -16.44
N ARG A 153 -0.87 14.16 -17.05
CA ARG A 153 0.14 14.53 -18.07
C ARG A 153 -0.49 15.19 -19.30
N VAL A 154 -1.59 14.62 -19.79
CA VAL A 154 -2.31 15.19 -20.94
C VAL A 154 -2.92 16.54 -20.57
N TRP A 155 -3.57 16.64 -19.41
CA TRP A 155 -4.10 17.89 -18.90
C TRP A 155 -3.03 18.97 -18.80
N SER A 156 -1.91 18.69 -18.15
CA SER A 156 -0.80 19.62 -18.01
C SER A 156 -0.20 20.08 -19.34
N ALA A 157 -0.23 19.23 -20.36
CA ALA A 157 0.24 19.59 -21.70
C ALA A 157 -0.76 20.48 -22.44
N ARG A 158 -2.07 20.21 -22.31
CA ARG A 158 -3.14 20.89 -23.09
C ARG A 158 -3.70 22.13 -22.39
N ASN A 159 -3.82 22.12 -21.07
CA ASN A 159 -4.42 23.22 -20.31
C ASN A 159 -3.67 24.55 -20.45
N ARG A 160 -2.37 24.55 -20.79
CA ARG A 160 -1.61 25.77 -21.10
C ARG A 160 -2.22 26.57 -22.26
N GLN A 161 -2.94 25.92 -23.16
CA GLN A 161 -3.60 26.51 -24.31
C GLN A 161 -5.06 26.86 -24.01
N ALA A 162 -5.74 26.05 -23.21
CA ALA A 162 -7.15 26.21 -22.89
C ALA A 162 -7.45 27.25 -21.80
N HIS A 163 -6.45 27.65 -21.00
CA HIS A 163 -6.58 28.64 -19.90
C HIS A 163 -7.67 28.28 -18.86
N SER A 164 -7.94 26.99 -18.65
CA SER A 164 -8.85 26.56 -17.59
C SER A 164 -8.26 26.90 -16.21
N HIS A 165 -9.06 27.51 -15.35
CA HIS A 165 -8.69 27.86 -13.98
C HIS A 165 -8.81 26.66 -13.01
N LEU A 166 -9.40 25.54 -13.46
CA LEU A 166 -9.56 24.34 -12.67
C LEU A 166 -8.25 23.54 -12.65
N ASP A 167 -7.80 23.14 -11.49
CA ASP A 167 -6.65 22.24 -11.35
C ASP A 167 -7.08 20.79 -11.53
N PHE A 168 -6.20 19.98 -12.12
CA PHE A 168 -6.49 18.58 -12.43
C PHE A 168 -6.81 17.73 -11.18
N PRO A 169 -6.11 17.87 -10.04
CA PRO A 169 -6.44 17.13 -8.83
C PRO A 169 -7.88 17.31 -8.37
N THR A 170 -8.39 18.54 -8.41
CA THR A 170 -9.80 18.85 -8.07
C THR A 170 -10.75 18.19 -9.05
N LEU A 171 -10.54 18.36 -10.36
CA LEU A 171 -11.36 17.71 -11.40
C LEU A 171 -11.41 16.20 -11.20
N PHE A 172 -10.27 15.57 -10.98
CA PHE A 172 -10.19 14.12 -10.79
C PHE A 172 -10.94 13.65 -9.54
N GLN A 173 -10.82 14.38 -8.43
CA GLN A 173 -11.54 14.05 -7.19
C GLN A 173 -13.04 14.25 -7.32
N ASP A 174 -13.49 15.34 -7.97
CA ASP A 174 -14.92 15.61 -8.20
C ASP A 174 -15.56 14.52 -9.06
N VAL A 175 -14.87 14.09 -10.13
CA VAL A 175 -15.34 12.97 -10.96
C VAL A 175 -15.41 11.67 -10.16
N LEU A 176 -14.38 11.36 -9.39
CA LEU A 176 -14.38 10.15 -8.56
C LEU A 176 -15.52 10.13 -7.55
N ALA A 177 -15.79 11.27 -6.89
CA ALA A 177 -16.81 11.37 -5.85
C ALA A 177 -18.22 11.01 -6.36
N LEU A 178 -18.50 11.17 -7.67
CA LEU A 178 -19.76 10.75 -8.29
C LEU A 178 -19.99 9.23 -8.19
N PHE A 179 -18.93 8.46 -7.99
CA PHE A 179 -18.95 6.99 -7.95
C PHE A 179 -18.75 6.41 -6.55
N ASP A 180 -18.71 7.23 -5.49
CA ASP A 180 -18.54 6.75 -4.10
C ASP A 180 -19.86 6.22 -3.54
N SER A 181 -20.32 5.09 -4.06
CA SER A 181 -21.53 4.43 -3.62
C SER A 181 -21.33 2.94 -3.36
N ALA A 182 -21.75 2.48 -2.20
CA ALA A 182 -21.74 1.06 -1.85
C ALA A 182 -22.82 0.23 -2.60
N ALA A 183 -23.85 0.87 -3.14
CA ALA A 183 -25.03 0.20 -3.71
C ALA A 183 -24.91 -0.17 -5.20
N GLY A 184 -23.92 0.33 -5.92
CA GLY A 184 -23.69 0.03 -7.34
C GLY A 184 -22.28 -0.48 -7.56
N GLY A 185 -22.09 -1.55 -8.33
CA GLY A 185 -20.75 -2.05 -8.64
C GLY A 185 -19.84 -0.92 -9.17
N PHE A 186 -18.73 -0.66 -8.46
CA PHE A 186 -17.76 0.34 -8.89
C PHE A 186 -17.09 -0.08 -10.20
N SER A 187 -17.03 0.82 -11.16
CA SER A 187 -16.44 0.56 -12.48
C SER A 187 -15.40 1.62 -12.83
N VAL A 188 -14.16 1.20 -12.97
CA VAL A 188 -13.06 2.06 -13.43
C VAL A 188 -13.34 2.62 -14.82
N GLN A 189 -13.98 1.83 -15.71
CA GLN A 189 -14.33 2.28 -17.05
C GLN A 189 -15.30 3.48 -17.03
N ARG A 190 -16.32 3.43 -16.18
CA ARG A 190 -17.26 4.56 -16.02
C ARG A 190 -16.58 5.81 -15.49
N VAL A 191 -15.65 5.64 -14.55
CA VAL A 191 -14.81 6.77 -14.06
C VAL A 191 -13.97 7.35 -15.19
N GLN A 192 -13.37 6.50 -16.01
CA GLN A 192 -12.59 6.93 -17.17
C GLN A 192 -13.44 7.70 -18.18
N ASP A 193 -14.60 7.16 -18.53
CA ASP A 193 -15.51 7.78 -19.50
C ASP A 193 -15.96 9.16 -19.03
N GLU A 194 -16.34 9.29 -17.75
CA GLU A 194 -16.74 10.58 -17.15
C GLU A 194 -15.56 11.57 -17.11
N LEU A 195 -14.37 11.12 -16.67
CA LEU A 195 -13.19 11.96 -16.62
C LEU A 195 -12.80 12.49 -18.00
N VAL A 196 -12.78 11.61 -19.00
CA VAL A 196 -12.44 12.00 -20.38
C VAL A 196 -13.48 12.94 -20.94
N GLY A 197 -14.78 12.71 -20.67
CA GLY A 197 -15.86 13.62 -21.08
C GLY A 197 -15.69 15.03 -20.51
N GLN A 198 -15.52 15.14 -19.20
CA GLN A 198 -15.33 16.46 -18.57
C GLN A 198 -14.03 17.15 -19.01
N MET A 199 -12.96 16.39 -19.19
CA MET A 199 -11.70 16.93 -19.74
C MET A 199 -11.87 17.42 -21.19
N ALA A 200 -12.60 16.69 -22.03
CA ALA A 200 -12.88 17.05 -23.42
C ALA A 200 -13.61 18.39 -23.51
N ASP A 201 -14.66 18.55 -22.69
CA ASP A 201 -15.42 19.81 -22.60
C ASP A 201 -14.56 20.99 -22.13
N LEU A 202 -13.73 20.78 -21.10
CA LEU A 202 -12.88 21.83 -20.53
C LEU A 202 -11.70 22.22 -21.42
N LEU A 203 -11.19 21.29 -22.24
CA LEU A 203 -10.06 21.50 -23.14
C LEU A 203 -10.48 21.84 -24.56
N ASP A 204 -11.79 21.85 -24.85
CA ASP A 204 -12.36 22.03 -26.22
C ASP A 204 -11.75 21.03 -27.22
N MET A 205 -11.77 19.73 -26.83
CA MET A 205 -11.20 18.64 -27.59
C MET A 205 -12.24 17.57 -27.88
N GLU A 206 -12.08 16.84 -28.99
CA GLU A 206 -12.88 15.66 -29.28
C GLU A 206 -12.56 14.51 -28.30
N TYR A 207 -13.62 13.86 -27.78
CA TYR A 207 -13.54 12.77 -26.81
C TYR A 207 -12.56 11.65 -27.26
N ASP A 208 -12.72 11.15 -28.49
CA ASP A 208 -11.91 10.05 -28.99
C ASP A 208 -10.43 10.42 -29.11
N THR A 209 -10.15 11.65 -29.48
CA THR A 209 -8.78 12.19 -29.56
C THR A 209 -8.14 12.22 -28.17
N LEU A 210 -8.88 12.72 -27.20
CA LEU A 210 -8.40 12.82 -25.80
C LEU A 210 -8.21 11.44 -25.18
N LEU A 211 -9.14 10.52 -25.38
CA LEU A 211 -9.06 9.14 -24.91
C LEU A 211 -7.81 8.43 -25.49
N PHE A 212 -7.54 8.65 -26.79
CA PHE A 212 -6.34 8.11 -27.43
C PHE A 212 -5.07 8.68 -26.80
N GLU A 213 -5.00 9.99 -26.59
CA GLU A 213 -3.82 10.63 -25.97
C GLU A 213 -3.55 10.12 -24.55
N ILE A 214 -4.60 9.95 -23.73
CA ILE A 214 -4.49 9.41 -22.37
C ILE A 214 -3.99 7.97 -22.43
N THR A 215 -4.57 7.14 -23.29
CA THR A 215 -4.18 5.73 -23.45
C THR A 215 -2.74 5.58 -23.93
N ASP A 216 -2.33 6.39 -24.90
CA ASP A 216 -0.96 6.39 -25.43
C ASP A 216 0.05 6.88 -24.37
N SER A 217 -0.33 7.91 -23.59
CA SER A 217 0.46 8.40 -22.46
C SER A 217 0.69 7.32 -21.40
N ASP A 218 -0.32 6.50 -21.08
CA ASP A 218 -0.18 5.41 -20.13
C ASP A 218 0.74 4.30 -20.66
N ARG A 219 0.57 3.88 -21.91
CA ARG A 219 1.42 2.88 -22.56
C ARG A 219 2.89 3.30 -22.60
N ARG A 220 3.17 4.55 -22.99
CA ARG A 220 4.56 5.07 -23.01
C ARG A 220 5.18 5.03 -21.63
N TRP A 221 4.42 5.40 -20.59
CA TRP A 221 4.90 5.37 -19.22
C TRP A 221 5.18 3.94 -18.75
N GLN A 222 4.32 2.97 -19.08
CA GLN A 222 4.51 1.56 -18.74
C GLN A 222 5.79 1.00 -19.36
N VAL A 223 6.07 1.33 -20.63
CA VAL A 223 7.31 0.93 -21.31
C VAL A 223 8.55 1.54 -20.65
N LEU A 224 8.50 2.83 -20.29
CA LEU A 224 9.63 3.52 -19.66
C LEU A 224 9.85 3.08 -18.19
N SER A 225 8.80 2.64 -17.52
CA SER A 225 8.85 2.18 -16.12
C SER A 225 9.16 0.68 -15.99
N SER A 226 9.10 -0.07 -17.08
CA SER A 226 9.60 -1.45 -17.14
C SER A 226 11.13 -1.35 -17.11
N GLU A 227 11.77 -1.69 -16.00
CA GLU A 227 13.23 -1.85 -15.98
C GLU A 227 13.64 -2.81 -17.11
N PRO A 228 14.68 -2.49 -17.90
CA PRO A 228 15.23 -3.46 -18.81
C PRO A 228 15.60 -4.70 -18.00
N ALA A 229 15.09 -5.86 -18.42
CA ALA A 229 15.48 -7.14 -17.85
C ALA A 229 17.02 -7.14 -17.80
N GLY A 230 17.58 -7.26 -16.59
CA GLY A 230 19.02 -7.19 -16.41
C GLY A 230 19.72 -8.05 -17.45
N GLU A 231 20.77 -7.52 -18.04
CA GLU A 231 21.62 -8.29 -18.95
C GLU A 231 21.94 -9.64 -18.28
N PRO A 232 21.84 -10.76 -18.98
CA PRO A 232 22.18 -12.05 -18.43
C PRO A 232 23.63 -11.96 -17.94
N GLU A 233 23.82 -12.14 -16.65
CA GLU A 233 25.13 -12.21 -16.00
C GLU A 233 25.99 -13.19 -16.81
N SER A 234 27.05 -12.68 -17.46
CA SER A 234 27.95 -13.51 -18.25
C SER A 234 28.49 -14.63 -17.35
N PRO A 235 28.50 -15.88 -17.81
CA PRO A 235 28.97 -16.99 -16.99
C PRO A 235 30.42 -16.71 -16.56
N PRO A 236 30.78 -17.02 -15.30
CA PRO A 236 32.11 -16.78 -14.81
C PRO A 236 33.15 -17.52 -15.68
N ALA A 237 34.20 -16.79 -16.05
CA ALA A 237 35.31 -17.33 -16.83
C ALA A 237 35.88 -18.60 -16.13
N PRO A 238 36.23 -19.66 -16.89
CA PRO A 238 36.78 -20.87 -16.29
C PRO A 238 38.11 -20.55 -15.61
N ALA A 239 38.25 -21.03 -14.35
CA ALA A 239 39.48 -20.89 -13.59
C ALA A 239 40.68 -21.52 -14.33
N PRO A 240 41.89 -20.92 -14.26
CA PRO A 240 43.06 -21.46 -14.90
C PRO A 240 43.41 -22.83 -14.27
N SER A 241 43.48 -23.84 -15.10
CA SER A 241 43.90 -25.18 -14.73
C SER A 241 45.37 -25.15 -14.26
N LEU A 242 45.62 -25.52 -13.00
CA LEU A 242 46.93 -25.77 -12.45
C LEU A 242 47.49 -27.03 -13.12
N SER A 243 48.51 -26.86 -13.97
CA SER A 243 49.32 -27.94 -14.51
C SER A 243 50.15 -28.59 -13.41
N SER A 244 49.93 -29.88 -13.16
CA SER A 244 50.71 -30.70 -12.26
C SER A 244 52.14 -30.91 -12.80
N PRO A 245 53.18 -30.85 -11.93
CA PRO A 245 54.56 -31.13 -12.39
C PRO A 245 54.72 -32.66 -12.54
N SER A 246 55.25 -33.00 -13.71
CA SER A 246 55.70 -34.35 -14.06
C SER A 246 56.91 -34.73 -13.22
N THR A 247 56.79 -35.78 -12.40
CA THR A 247 57.93 -36.46 -11.74
C THR A 247 58.63 -37.39 -12.71
N ALA A 248 59.83 -37.00 -13.13
CA ALA A 248 60.74 -37.88 -13.84
C ALA A 248 61.35 -38.85 -12.85
N SER A 249 61.12 -40.16 -13.08
CA SER A 249 61.88 -41.24 -12.47
C SER A 249 63.24 -41.35 -13.09
N ARG A 250 64.25 -41.49 -12.25
CA ARG A 250 65.58 -41.97 -12.60
C ARG A 250 65.88 -43.23 -11.77
N THR A 251 66.18 -44.33 -12.53
CA THR A 251 66.97 -45.53 -12.22
C THR A 251 66.52 -46.37 -11.07
#